data_9603c640c284d10656a23905ea894f7a
#
_entry.id   9603c640c284d10656a23905ea894f7a
#
_cell.length_a   1.000
_cell.length_b   1.000
_cell.length_c   1.000
_cell.angle_alpha   90.00
_cell.angle_beta   90.00
_cell.angle_gamma   90.00
#
_symmetry.space_group_name_H-M   'P 1'
#
loop_
_entity.id
_entity.type
_entity.pdbx_description
1 polymer ?
#
loop_
_entity_poly.entity_id
_entity_poly.type
_entity_poly.pdbx_seq_one_letter_code
_entity_poly.pdbx_strand_id
1 'polypeptide(L)'
;MEERSVTHGTFVIERSYPNTPERVFAAFADPGKKRRWFAGGEGSEMEEFEMNFRVGGTERTMRRMGPATPFPGVALTNETYYEDIVPNRRVVFAYTMLLGDRRISASLATVEFVRTEKGTDLIFTDQGAYFESGDGPKMREGGWSKLLEGLTKELARP
;
A
#
# COMPACT_ATOMS: atom_id res chain seq x y z
N MET A 1 33.86 -5.00 -10.83
CA MET A 1 32.91 -5.19 -9.70
C MET A 1 31.52 -5.29 -10.26
N GLU A 2 30.80 -6.32 -9.88
CA GLU A 2 29.43 -6.50 -10.31
C GLU A 2 28.52 -5.51 -9.58
N GLU A 3 27.48 -5.07 -10.26
CA GLU A 3 26.43 -4.26 -9.62
C GLU A 3 25.65 -5.12 -8.65
N ARG A 4 25.21 -4.52 -7.56
CA ARG A 4 24.35 -5.22 -6.60
C ARG A 4 22.98 -5.43 -7.23
N SER A 5 22.40 -6.61 -7.03
CA SER A 5 21.07 -6.94 -7.55
C SER A 5 19.92 -6.37 -6.69
N VAL A 6 20.25 -5.83 -5.51
CA VAL A 6 19.24 -5.35 -4.56
C VAL A 6 19.58 -3.93 -4.11
N THR A 7 18.55 -3.07 -4.12
CA THR A 7 18.62 -1.73 -3.55
C THR A 7 17.72 -1.69 -2.32
N HIS A 8 18.21 -1.16 -1.21
CA HIS A 8 17.43 -1.01 0.01
C HIS A 8 16.97 0.44 0.17
N GLY A 9 15.78 0.63 0.67
CA GLY A 9 15.27 1.96 0.94
C GLY A 9 14.18 1.98 1.99
N THR A 10 14.13 3.08 2.74
CA THR A 10 13.09 3.34 3.72
C THR A 10 12.52 4.72 3.44
N PHE A 11 11.19 4.80 3.43
CA PHE A 11 10.55 6.11 3.38
C PHE A 11 9.41 6.17 4.39
N VAL A 12 9.06 7.40 4.79
CA VAL A 12 7.96 7.68 5.73
C VAL A 12 7.05 8.72 5.08
N ILE A 13 5.76 8.41 5.08
CA ILE A 13 4.73 9.35 4.61
C ILE A 13 3.83 9.66 5.79
N GLU A 14 3.63 10.94 6.08
CA GLU A 14 2.75 11.37 7.15
C GLU A 14 1.55 12.11 6.58
N ARG A 15 0.37 11.85 7.13
CA ARG A 15 -0.88 12.51 6.75
C ARG A 15 -1.70 12.81 8.00
N SER A 16 -2.39 13.94 8.01
CA SER A 16 -3.31 14.31 9.09
C SER A 16 -4.73 14.34 8.56
N TYR A 17 -5.63 13.67 9.28
CA TYR A 17 -7.05 13.58 8.90
C TYR A 17 -7.92 14.11 10.02
N PRO A 18 -9.06 14.76 9.70
CA PRO A 18 -10.02 15.19 10.73
C PRO A 18 -10.86 14.05 11.29
N ASN A 19 -10.67 12.83 10.78
CA ASN A 19 -11.42 11.64 11.18
C ASN A 19 -10.77 10.99 12.40
N THR A 20 -11.56 10.26 13.19
CA THR A 20 -11.05 9.52 14.35
C THR A 20 -10.15 8.36 13.92
N PRO A 21 -9.23 7.89 14.80
CA PRO A 21 -8.44 6.70 14.48
C PRO A 21 -9.29 5.49 14.15
N GLU A 22 -10.45 5.33 14.79
CA GLU A 22 -11.38 4.24 14.51
C GLU A 22 -11.87 4.29 13.06
N ARG A 23 -12.17 5.49 12.57
CA ARG A 23 -12.63 5.68 11.20
C ARG A 23 -11.50 5.45 10.19
N VAL A 24 -10.32 5.96 10.47
CA VAL A 24 -9.16 5.78 9.59
C VAL A 24 -8.75 4.31 9.55
N PHE A 25 -8.70 3.66 10.70
CA PHE A 25 -8.40 2.23 10.78
C PHE A 25 -9.44 1.40 10.01
N ALA A 26 -10.73 1.73 10.15
CA ALA A 26 -11.78 1.01 9.44
C ALA A 26 -11.60 1.04 7.91
N ALA A 27 -11.02 2.10 7.38
CA ALA A 27 -10.74 2.19 5.95
C ALA A 27 -9.68 1.18 5.51
N PHE A 28 -8.81 0.75 6.42
CA PHE A 28 -7.83 -0.33 6.16
C PHE A 28 -8.42 -1.71 6.43
N ALA A 29 -9.30 -1.82 7.43
CA ALA A 29 -9.81 -3.10 7.92
C ALA A 29 -11.01 -3.63 7.14
N ASP A 30 -11.85 -2.74 6.65
CA ASP A 30 -13.06 -3.12 5.91
C ASP A 30 -12.72 -3.37 4.45
N PRO A 31 -12.95 -4.60 3.93
CA PRO A 31 -12.57 -4.92 2.55
C PRO A 31 -13.23 -4.02 1.50
N GLY A 32 -14.48 -3.66 1.69
CA GLY A 32 -15.18 -2.78 0.75
C GLY A 32 -14.58 -1.38 0.70
N LYS A 33 -14.25 -0.82 1.87
CA LYS A 33 -13.62 0.49 1.97
C LYS A 33 -12.20 0.44 1.41
N LYS A 34 -11.41 -0.57 1.80
CA LYS A 34 -10.04 -0.74 1.31
C LYS A 34 -10.02 -0.83 -0.21
N ARG A 35 -10.90 -1.63 -0.78
CA ARG A 35 -10.98 -1.76 -2.22
C ARG A 35 -11.23 -0.42 -2.91
N ARG A 36 -12.12 0.42 -2.37
CA ARG A 36 -12.44 1.69 -3.01
C ARG A 36 -11.25 2.62 -3.14
N TRP A 37 -10.48 2.80 -2.05
CA TRP A 37 -9.36 3.74 -2.11
C TRP A 37 -8.10 3.10 -2.66
N PHE A 38 -7.93 1.81 -2.49
CA PHE A 38 -6.75 1.09 -2.99
C PHE A 38 -6.84 0.80 -4.48
N ALA A 39 -8.05 0.68 -5.01
CA ALA A 39 -8.29 0.44 -6.44
C ALA A 39 -8.05 1.69 -7.28
N GLY A 40 -8.20 2.86 -6.68
CA GLY A 40 -8.26 4.10 -7.42
C GLY A 40 -6.92 4.58 -7.88
N GLY A 41 -6.54 4.27 -9.08
CA GLY A 41 -5.45 4.90 -9.76
C GLY A 41 -5.87 5.14 -11.19
N GLU A 42 -5.72 6.34 -11.69
CA GLU A 42 -5.89 6.58 -13.11
C GLU A 42 -4.83 5.77 -13.87
N GLY A 43 -5.23 5.07 -14.91
CA GLY A 43 -4.36 4.33 -15.78
C GLY A 43 -4.13 2.87 -15.41
N SER A 44 -4.81 2.35 -14.39
CA SER A 44 -4.79 0.92 -14.09
C SER A 44 -6.14 0.47 -13.54
N GLU A 45 -6.56 -0.73 -13.90
CA GLU A 45 -7.78 -1.34 -13.37
C GLU A 45 -7.42 -2.46 -12.40
N MET A 46 -8.09 -2.46 -11.24
CA MET A 46 -7.94 -3.56 -10.29
C MET A 46 -8.87 -4.71 -10.74
N GLU A 47 -8.27 -5.83 -11.12
CA GLU A 47 -8.99 -7.00 -11.59
C GLU A 47 -9.25 -8.03 -10.49
N GLU A 48 -8.34 -8.11 -9.52
CA GLU A 48 -8.46 -9.03 -8.40
C GLU A 48 -8.23 -8.31 -7.09
N PHE A 49 -9.08 -8.62 -6.10
CA PHE A 49 -8.91 -8.12 -4.73
C PHE A 49 -9.45 -9.17 -3.78
N GLU A 50 -8.57 -9.74 -2.97
CA GLU A 50 -8.90 -10.67 -1.91
C GLU A 50 -8.24 -10.21 -0.63
N MET A 51 -8.97 -10.18 0.48
CA MET A 51 -8.46 -9.65 1.73
C MET A 51 -9.01 -10.43 2.91
N ASN A 52 -8.11 -10.89 3.76
CA ASN A 52 -8.43 -11.52 5.03
C ASN A 52 -7.68 -10.75 6.12
N PHE A 53 -8.36 -9.77 6.71
CA PHE A 53 -7.74 -8.81 7.62
C PHE A 53 -7.67 -9.39 9.05
N ARG A 54 -6.64 -10.17 9.30
CA ARG A 54 -6.29 -10.72 10.61
C ARG A 54 -4.79 -11.01 10.62
N VAL A 55 -4.21 -11.10 11.81
CA VAL A 55 -2.81 -11.52 11.92
C VAL A 55 -2.67 -12.92 11.33
N GLY A 56 -1.70 -13.09 10.43
CA GLY A 56 -1.53 -14.33 9.66
C GLY A 56 -2.42 -14.41 8.42
N GLY A 57 -3.34 -13.47 8.24
CA GLY A 57 -4.15 -13.37 7.03
C GLY A 57 -3.38 -12.75 5.88
N THR A 58 -3.96 -12.86 4.69
CA THR A 58 -3.32 -12.37 3.46
C THR A 58 -4.24 -11.42 2.72
N GLU A 59 -3.62 -10.56 1.90
CA GLU A 59 -4.33 -9.74 0.95
C GLU A 59 -3.62 -9.88 -0.40
N ARG A 60 -4.40 -10.03 -1.46
CA ARG A 60 -3.84 -10.12 -2.80
C ARG A 60 -4.61 -9.20 -3.72
N THR A 61 -3.88 -8.34 -4.41
CA THR A 61 -4.46 -7.46 -5.43
C THR A 61 -3.73 -7.67 -6.74
N MET A 62 -4.44 -7.55 -7.83
CA MET A 62 -3.85 -7.55 -9.15
C MET A 62 -4.52 -6.47 -9.98
N ARG A 63 -3.70 -5.62 -10.55
CA ARG A 63 -4.15 -4.59 -11.47
C ARG A 63 -3.42 -4.70 -12.80
N ARG A 64 -4.10 -4.33 -13.86
CA ARG A 64 -3.52 -4.34 -15.20
C ARG A 64 -2.98 -2.94 -15.49
N MET A 65 -1.71 -2.86 -15.87
CA MET A 65 -1.08 -1.58 -16.20
C MET A 65 -1.76 -0.99 -17.43
N GLY A 66 -2.09 0.31 -17.34
CA GLY A 66 -2.81 1.00 -18.40
C GLY A 66 -1.91 1.39 -19.59
N PRO A 67 -2.53 1.88 -20.67
CA PRO A 67 -1.79 2.19 -21.90
C PRO A 67 -0.77 3.33 -21.75
N ALA A 68 -0.94 4.21 -20.78
CA ALA A 68 -0.03 5.32 -20.53
C ALA A 68 1.15 4.96 -19.63
N THR A 69 1.22 3.71 -19.16
CA THR A 69 2.30 3.26 -18.27
C THR A 69 3.45 2.67 -19.09
N PRO A 70 4.66 2.50 -18.47
CA PRO A 70 5.79 1.87 -19.16
C PRO A 70 5.57 0.42 -19.58
N PHE A 71 4.60 -0.29 -18.97
CA PHE A 71 4.34 -1.70 -19.24
C PHE A 71 2.85 -1.94 -19.51
N PRO A 72 2.29 -1.40 -20.62
CA PRO A 72 0.86 -1.54 -20.90
C PRO A 72 0.40 -3.00 -20.92
N GLY A 73 -0.71 -3.28 -20.27
CA GLY A 73 -1.31 -4.61 -20.25
C GLY A 73 -0.66 -5.62 -19.34
N VAL A 74 0.48 -5.29 -18.72
CA VAL A 74 1.18 -6.21 -17.81
C VAL A 74 0.50 -6.18 -16.45
N ALA A 75 0.37 -7.36 -15.81
CA ALA A 75 -0.22 -7.47 -14.48
C ALA A 75 0.77 -6.98 -13.43
N LEU A 76 0.29 -6.15 -12.50
CA LEU A 76 1.02 -5.75 -11.29
C LEU A 76 0.29 -6.39 -10.11
N THR A 77 0.97 -7.34 -9.46
CA THR A 77 0.39 -8.11 -8.36
C THR A 77 1.04 -7.71 -7.05
N ASN A 78 0.23 -7.49 -6.04
CA ASN A 78 0.66 -7.19 -4.68
C ASN A 78 0.20 -8.33 -3.79
N GLU A 79 1.14 -9.00 -3.12
CA GLU A 79 0.85 -10.09 -2.19
C GLU A 79 1.27 -9.65 -0.80
N THR A 80 0.31 -9.56 0.10
CA THR A 80 0.48 -9.02 1.45
C THR A 80 0.22 -10.08 2.49
N TYR A 81 1.01 -10.06 3.56
CA TYR A 81 0.86 -10.90 4.74
C TYR A 81 0.77 -9.99 5.96
N TYR A 82 -0.30 -10.10 6.74
CA TYR A 82 -0.49 -9.28 7.94
C TYR A 82 0.30 -9.85 9.10
N GLU A 83 1.32 -9.09 9.54
CA GLU A 83 2.23 -9.49 10.63
C GLU A 83 1.68 -9.13 12.00
N ASP A 84 1.07 -7.94 12.13
CA ASP A 84 0.55 -7.45 13.40
C ASP A 84 -0.60 -6.49 13.15
N ILE A 85 -1.64 -6.59 13.94
CA ILE A 85 -2.79 -5.69 13.89
C ILE A 85 -3.20 -5.38 15.33
N VAL A 86 -3.12 -4.10 15.70
CA VAL A 86 -3.69 -3.62 16.95
C VAL A 86 -4.77 -2.60 16.59
N PRO A 87 -6.05 -2.93 16.84
CA PRO A 87 -7.15 -2.09 16.40
C PRO A 87 -6.97 -0.62 16.78
N ASN A 88 -7.16 0.25 15.80
CA ASN A 88 -7.10 1.70 15.93
C ASN A 88 -5.72 2.27 16.29
N ARG A 89 -4.67 1.43 16.28
CA ARG A 89 -3.32 1.85 16.64
C ARG A 89 -2.27 1.55 15.60
N ARG A 90 -2.25 0.33 15.03
CA ARG A 90 -1.24 -0.01 14.02
C ARG A 90 -1.61 -1.23 13.20
N VAL A 91 -1.10 -1.24 11.99
CA VAL A 91 -1.10 -2.42 11.12
C VAL A 91 0.31 -2.58 10.58
N VAL A 92 0.87 -3.78 10.71
CA VAL A 92 2.18 -4.12 10.15
C VAL A 92 1.98 -5.24 9.14
N PHE A 93 2.46 -5.04 7.92
CA PHE A 93 2.34 -6.07 6.90
C PHE A 93 3.59 -6.18 6.04
N ALA A 94 3.92 -7.41 5.67
CA ALA A 94 4.95 -7.68 4.68
C ALA A 94 4.28 -7.82 3.33
N TYR A 95 4.90 -7.28 2.27
CA TYR A 95 4.33 -7.45 0.95
C TYR A 95 5.40 -7.61 -0.12
N THR A 96 5.05 -8.37 -1.14
CA THR A 96 5.88 -8.55 -2.33
C THR A 96 5.11 -8.06 -3.54
N MET A 97 5.84 -7.53 -4.52
CA MET A 97 5.22 -7.10 -5.77
C MET A 97 5.82 -7.87 -6.94
N LEU A 98 4.95 -8.23 -7.86
CA LEU A 98 5.31 -8.90 -9.10
C LEU A 98 4.86 -8.05 -10.28
N LEU A 99 5.77 -7.89 -11.25
CA LEU A 99 5.45 -7.27 -12.54
C LEU A 99 5.45 -8.41 -13.58
N GLY A 100 4.24 -8.79 -14.02
CA GLY A 100 4.08 -10.04 -14.76
C GLY A 100 4.40 -11.22 -13.82
N ASP A 101 5.33 -12.07 -14.23
CA ASP A 101 5.78 -13.20 -13.42
C ASP A 101 7.06 -12.89 -12.63
N ARG A 102 7.55 -11.64 -12.71
CA ARG A 102 8.82 -11.25 -12.12
C ARG A 102 8.63 -10.54 -10.79
N ARG A 103 9.25 -11.06 -9.74
CA ARG A 103 9.24 -10.46 -8.41
C ARG A 103 10.16 -9.24 -8.42
N ILE A 104 9.62 -8.06 -8.09
CA ILE A 104 10.37 -6.80 -8.17
C ILE A 104 10.73 -6.20 -6.82
N SER A 105 10.12 -6.67 -5.73
CA SER A 105 10.42 -6.15 -4.40
C SER A 105 9.86 -7.03 -3.29
N ALA A 106 10.45 -6.88 -2.10
CA ALA A 106 9.91 -7.40 -0.84
C ALA A 106 10.04 -6.30 0.21
N SER A 107 8.96 -6.02 0.93
CA SER A 107 8.89 -4.86 1.82
C SER A 107 8.17 -5.18 3.13
N LEU A 108 8.49 -4.39 4.15
CA LEU A 108 7.74 -4.35 5.41
C LEU A 108 7.17 -2.96 5.57
N ALA A 109 5.85 -2.88 5.71
CA ALA A 109 5.15 -1.61 5.91
C ALA A 109 4.52 -1.56 7.30
N THR A 110 4.62 -0.40 7.93
CA THR A 110 4.01 -0.13 9.23
C THR A 110 3.11 1.08 9.11
N VAL A 111 1.85 0.92 9.49
CA VAL A 111 0.88 2.02 9.50
C VAL A 111 0.52 2.28 10.96
N GLU A 112 0.78 3.49 11.42
CA GLU A 112 0.44 3.91 12.77
C GLU A 112 -0.69 4.94 12.72
N PHE A 113 -1.66 4.79 13.61
CA PHE A 113 -2.83 5.66 13.75
C PHE A 113 -2.70 6.37 15.08
N VAL A 114 -2.29 7.64 15.07
CA VAL A 114 -2.01 8.40 16.28
C VAL A 114 -3.13 9.42 16.48
N ARG A 115 -3.85 9.30 17.62
CA ARG A 115 -4.94 10.22 17.95
C ARG A 115 -4.40 11.61 18.24
N THR A 116 -5.00 12.62 17.65
CA THR A 116 -4.70 14.03 17.89
C THR A 116 -5.96 14.77 18.31
N GLU A 117 -5.81 16.02 18.75
CA GLU A 117 -6.96 16.86 19.09
C GLU A 117 -7.87 17.11 17.90
N LYS A 118 -7.32 17.09 16.68
CA LYS A 118 -8.07 17.36 15.44
C LYS A 118 -8.53 16.10 14.72
N GLY A 119 -8.10 14.92 15.15
CA GLY A 119 -8.44 13.67 14.51
C GLY A 119 -7.33 12.63 14.62
N THR A 120 -6.66 12.37 13.50
CA THR A 120 -5.65 11.30 13.43
C THR A 120 -4.45 11.75 12.61
N ASP A 121 -3.24 11.47 13.10
CA ASP A 121 -2.04 11.48 12.29
C ASP A 121 -1.77 10.04 11.88
N LEU A 122 -1.67 9.80 10.58
CA LEU A 122 -1.30 8.52 10.01
C LEU A 122 0.17 8.58 9.63
N ILE A 123 0.96 7.63 10.15
CA ILE A 123 2.39 7.52 9.85
C ILE A 123 2.59 6.19 9.12
N PHE A 124 3.01 6.27 7.87
CA PHE A 124 3.26 5.12 7.01
C PHE A 124 4.76 4.99 6.78
N THR A 125 5.34 3.90 7.29
CA THR A 125 6.77 3.61 7.12
C THR A 125 6.91 2.38 6.23
N ASP A 126 7.69 2.50 5.17
CA ASP A 126 7.95 1.40 4.24
C ASP A 126 9.44 1.11 4.21
N GLN A 127 9.83 -0.13 4.52
CA GLN A 127 11.20 -0.60 4.49
C GLN A 127 11.29 -1.68 3.41
N GLY A 128 12.01 -1.41 2.34
CA GLY A 128 11.97 -2.29 1.18
C GLY A 128 13.32 -2.74 0.66
N ALA A 129 13.29 -3.92 0.07
CA ALA A 129 14.33 -4.44 -0.80
C ALA A 129 13.78 -4.44 -2.21
N TYR A 130 14.46 -3.74 -3.12
CA TYR A 130 14.02 -3.57 -4.50
C TYR A 130 14.99 -4.28 -5.42
N PHE A 131 14.46 -5.10 -6.33
CA PHE A 131 15.27 -5.93 -7.23
C PHE A 131 15.45 -5.23 -8.56
N GLU A 132 16.34 -5.75 -9.39
CA GLU A 132 16.57 -5.22 -10.72
C GLU A 132 15.28 -5.19 -11.54
N SER A 133 15.13 -4.22 -12.40
CA SER A 133 13.94 -3.99 -13.23
C SER A 133 12.68 -3.60 -12.46
N GLY A 134 12.82 -3.33 -11.16
CA GLY A 134 11.73 -2.83 -10.33
C GLY A 134 11.66 -1.32 -10.34
N ASP A 135 10.69 -0.79 -9.56
CA ASP A 135 10.44 0.65 -9.47
C ASP A 135 11.47 1.40 -8.62
N GLY A 136 12.00 0.73 -7.58
CA GLY A 136 12.87 1.37 -6.61
C GLY A 136 12.10 2.17 -5.56
N PRO A 137 12.80 2.60 -4.47
CA PRO A 137 12.12 3.21 -3.32
C PRO A 137 11.43 4.55 -3.64
N LYS A 138 12.03 5.36 -4.48
CA LYS A 138 11.49 6.70 -4.78
C LYS A 138 10.18 6.64 -5.56
N MET A 139 10.11 5.78 -6.55
CA MET A 139 8.90 5.58 -7.33
C MET A 139 7.82 4.89 -6.48
N ARG A 140 8.22 3.95 -5.60
CA ARG A 140 7.31 3.29 -4.69
C ARG A 140 6.69 4.30 -3.71
N GLU A 141 7.48 5.23 -3.20
CA GLU A 141 6.98 6.30 -2.34
C GLU A 141 5.92 7.13 -3.07
N GLY A 142 6.17 7.48 -4.33
CA GLY A 142 5.19 8.19 -5.15
C GLY A 142 3.90 7.41 -5.34
N GLY A 143 3.99 6.11 -5.55
CA GLY A 143 2.82 5.24 -5.66
C GLY A 143 1.99 5.21 -4.40
N TRP A 144 2.62 5.05 -3.24
CA TRP A 144 1.92 5.08 -1.96
C TRP A 144 1.30 6.45 -1.66
N SER A 145 1.99 7.54 -2.02
CA SER A 145 1.41 8.89 -1.87
C SER A 145 0.10 9.02 -2.64
N LYS A 146 0.03 8.49 -3.85
CA LYS A 146 -1.22 8.51 -4.64
C LYS A 146 -2.31 7.65 -4.00
N LEU A 147 -1.96 6.48 -3.49
CA LEU A 147 -2.92 5.63 -2.79
C LEU A 147 -3.48 6.35 -1.56
N LEU A 148 -2.63 7.03 -0.81
CA LEU A 148 -3.07 7.78 0.38
C LEU A 148 -3.92 8.99 0.02
N GLU A 149 -3.78 9.56 -1.18
CA GLU A 149 -4.74 10.55 -1.69
C GLU A 149 -6.12 9.93 -1.90
N GLY A 150 -6.15 8.69 -2.38
CA GLY A 150 -7.40 7.93 -2.47
C GLY A 150 -8.04 7.70 -1.11
N LEU A 151 -7.22 7.41 -0.09
CA LEU A 151 -7.69 7.28 1.28
C LEU A 151 -8.31 8.59 1.78
N THR A 152 -7.71 9.73 1.47
CA THR A 152 -8.27 11.04 1.84
C THR A 152 -9.68 11.20 1.29
N LYS A 153 -9.89 10.80 0.03
CA LYS A 153 -11.22 10.86 -0.60
C LYS A 153 -12.20 9.89 0.05
N GLU A 154 -11.75 8.71 0.39
CA GLU A 154 -12.58 7.71 1.08
C GLU A 154 -13.05 8.24 2.44
N LEU A 155 -12.15 8.86 3.20
CA LEU A 155 -12.46 9.40 4.52
C LEU A 155 -13.39 10.62 4.46
N ALA A 156 -13.45 11.30 3.33
CA ALA A 156 -14.35 12.43 3.12
C ALA A 156 -15.78 12.01 2.75
N ARG A 157 -16.00 10.72 2.48
CA ARG A 157 -17.35 10.21 2.18
C ARG A 157 -18.21 10.21 3.44
N PRO A 158 -19.53 10.53 3.29
CA PRO A 158 -20.46 10.48 4.43
C PRO A 158 -20.65 9.10 5.02
#